data_8ac0e911b7af4a90efb8547d3aa50309
#
_entry.id   8ac0e911b7af4a90efb8547d3aa50309
#
_cell.length_a   1.000
_cell.length_b   1.000
_cell.length_c   1.000
_cell.angle_alpha   90.00
_cell.angle_beta   90.00
_cell.angle_gamma   90.00
#
_symmetry.space_group_name_H-M   'P 1'
#
loop_
_entity.id
_entity.type
_entity.pdbx_description
1 polymer ?
#
loop_
_entity_poly.entity_id
_entity_poly.type
_entity_poly.pdbx_seq_one_letter_code
_entity_poly.pdbx_strand_id
1 'polypeptide(L)'
;MKIRYFITLVACLFCIATFAQKKNQTSETEFRAKQQTYMSQKAGLTQEESKQFFPLYFEFQDKKKEINKEAWEIAKQGKNPDTTEAEYEKIIDTFFDNQETIAKMEKEYIKKYREFLSNKKIYMVYWAERKFSRNMLKILQEMDDKEKK
;
A
#
# COMPACT_ATOMS: atom_id res chain seq x y z
N MET A 1 14.31 4.04 -46.52
CA MET A 1 15.14 3.51 -45.42
C MET A 1 14.84 4.12 -44.06
N LYS A 2 14.57 5.42 -43.92
CA LYS A 2 14.34 6.11 -42.60
C LYS A 2 13.10 5.63 -41.79
N ILE A 3 12.03 5.17 -42.46
CA ILE A 3 10.79 4.72 -41.80
C ILE A 3 10.98 3.35 -41.09
N ARG A 4 11.82 2.47 -41.64
CA ARG A 4 12.07 1.14 -41.05
C ARG A 4 12.82 1.22 -39.71
N TYR A 5 13.71 2.19 -39.55
CA TYR A 5 14.45 2.44 -38.31
C TYR A 5 13.57 3.12 -37.24
N PHE A 6 12.57 3.91 -37.67
CA PHE A 6 11.63 4.55 -36.75
C PHE A 6 10.70 3.52 -36.10
N ILE A 7 10.25 2.53 -36.87
CA ILE A 7 9.39 1.45 -36.35
C ILE A 7 10.15 0.54 -35.39
N THR A 8 11.42 0.24 -35.65
CA THR A 8 12.26 -0.55 -34.73
C THR A 8 12.59 0.19 -33.46
N LEU A 9 12.78 1.50 -33.48
CA LEU A 9 13.04 2.32 -32.30
C LEU A 9 11.80 2.39 -31.36
N VAL A 10 10.61 2.54 -31.95
CA VAL A 10 9.35 2.57 -31.19
C VAL A 10 9.04 1.19 -30.57
N ALA A 11 9.33 0.09 -31.25
CA ALA A 11 9.16 -1.26 -30.73
C ALA A 11 10.10 -1.55 -29.53
N CYS A 12 11.34 -1.04 -29.53
CA CYS A 12 12.27 -1.18 -28.41
C CYS A 12 11.84 -0.40 -27.15
N LEU A 13 11.22 0.79 -27.32
CA LEU A 13 10.71 1.58 -26.20
C LEU A 13 9.52 0.90 -25.50
N PHE A 14 8.69 0.17 -26.23
CA PHE A 14 7.58 -0.61 -25.64
C PHE A 14 8.05 -1.80 -24.81
N CYS A 15 9.16 -2.45 -25.18
CA CYS A 15 9.70 -3.58 -24.45
C CYS A 15 10.27 -3.19 -23.07
N ILE A 16 10.84 -1.99 -22.92
CA ILE A 16 11.43 -1.54 -21.66
C ILE A 16 10.33 -1.24 -20.62
N ALA A 17 9.20 -0.67 -21.04
CA ALA A 17 8.07 -0.37 -20.15
C ALA A 17 7.43 -1.64 -19.54
N THR A 18 7.36 -2.72 -20.31
CA THR A 18 6.79 -4.00 -19.84
C THR A 18 7.70 -4.71 -18.83
N PHE A 19 9.00 -4.60 -18.92
CA PHE A 19 9.96 -5.19 -17.98
C PHE A 19 9.96 -4.48 -16.62
N ALA A 20 9.86 -3.16 -16.58
CA ALA A 20 9.81 -2.38 -15.35
C ALA A 20 8.51 -2.65 -14.57
N GLN A 21 7.38 -2.74 -15.27
CA GLN A 21 6.08 -3.03 -14.68
C GLN A 21 6.02 -4.45 -14.10
N LYS A 22 6.61 -5.44 -14.77
CA LYS A 22 6.68 -6.82 -14.32
C LYS A 22 7.54 -6.97 -13.06
N LYS A 23 8.66 -6.25 -12.95
CA LYS A 23 9.54 -6.26 -11.78
C LYS A 23 8.85 -5.68 -10.53
N ASN A 24 8.09 -4.59 -10.66
CA ASN A 24 7.35 -3.99 -9.56
C ASN A 24 6.20 -4.89 -9.10
N GLN A 25 5.49 -5.53 -10.01
CA GLN A 25 4.40 -6.44 -9.69
C GLN A 25 4.90 -7.70 -8.95
N THR A 26 6.03 -8.25 -9.35
CA THR A 26 6.65 -9.41 -8.66
C THR A 26 7.05 -9.03 -7.24
N SER A 27 7.67 -7.88 -7.03
CA SER A 27 8.06 -7.37 -5.71
C SER A 27 6.84 -7.16 -4.78
N GLU A 28 5.74 -6.61 -5.28
CA GLU A 28 4.51 -6.41 -4.51
C GLU A 28 3.85 -7.75 -4.13
N THR A 29 3.80 -8.70 -5.06
CA THR A 29 3.25 -10.04 -4.80
C THR A 29 4.06 -10.79 -3.75
N GLU A 30 5.39 -10.74 -3.83
CA GLU A 30 6.28 -11.34 -2.84
C GLU A 30 6.12 -10.68 -1.46
N PHE A 31 6.00 -9.36 -1.42
CA PHE A 31 5.77 -8.63 -0.18
C PHE A 31 4.46 -9.05 0.47
N ARG A 32 3.35 -9.08 -0.28
CA ARG A 32 2.03 -9.52 0.20
C ARG A 32 2.07 -10.97 0.70
N ALA A 33 2.78 -11.87 0.01
CA ALA A 33 2.94 -13.25 0.43
C ALA A 33 3.70 -13.37 1.77
N LYS A 34 4.79 -12.63 1.94
CA LYS A 34 5.53 -12.56 3.21
C LYS A 34 4.68 -12.00 4.35
N GLN A 35 3.94 -10.92 4.08
CA GLN A 35 3.03 -10.30 5.04
C GLN A 35 1.92 -11.28 5.47
N GLN A 36 1.29 -11.95 4.51
CA GLN A 36 0.26 -12.96 4.73
C GLN A 36 0.78 -14.10 5.62
N THR A 37 1.93 -14.67 5.28
CA THR A 37 2.56 -15.74 6.07
C THR A 37 2.84 -15.28 7.50
N TYR A 38 3.45 -14.13 7.66
CA TYR A 38 3.78 -13.58 8.97
C TYR A 38 2.54 -13.33 9.82
N MET A 39 1.52 -12.66 9.25
CA MET A 39 0.28 -12.31 9.96
C MET A 39 -0.51 -13.57 10.33
N SER A 40 -0.63 -14.56 9.43
CA SER A 40 -1.29 -15.82 9.71
C SER A 40 -0.67 -16.55 10.90
N GLN A 41 0.66 -16.65 10.92
CA GLN A 41 1.39 -17.31 12.01
C GLN A 41 1.22 -16.57 13.35
N LYS A 42 1.35 -15.24 13.34
CA LYS A 42 1.28 -14.44 14.56
C LYS A 42 -0.13 -14.31 15.14
N ALA A 43 -1.15 -14.30 14.29
CA ALA A 43 -2.55 -14.24 14.71
C ALA A 43 -3.17 -15.64 14.95
N GLY A 44 -2.46 -16.71 14.62
CA GLY A 44 -2.97 -18.07 14.73
C GLY A 44 -4.18 -18.32 13.84
N LEU A 45 -4.15 -17.79 12.60
CA LEU A 45 -5.21 -18.04 11.62
C LEU A 45 -5.11 -19.46 11.08
N THR A 46 -6.25 -20.14 10.98
CA THR A 46 -6.34 -21.39 10.23
C THR A 46 -6.22 -21.14 8.73
N GLN A 47 -6.06 -22.19 7.94
CA GLN A 47 -6.01 -22.07 6.49
C GLN A 47 -7.31 -21.51 5.92
N GLU A 48 -8.46 -21.93 6.45
CA GLU A 48 -9.79 -21.43 6.01
C GLU A 48 -10.00 -19.97 6.39
N GLU A 49 -9.64 -19.58 7.61
CA GLU A 49 -9.69 -18.17 8.04
C GLU A 49 -8.77 -17.29 7.19
N SER A 50 -7.56 -17.75 6.87
CA SER A 50 -6.62 -17.04 6.02
C SER A 50 -7.15 -16.84 4.61
N LYS A 51 -7.79 -17.85 4.01
CA LYS A 51 -8.40 -17.76 2.69
C LYS A 51 -9.54 -16.72 2.62
N GLN A 52 -10.30 -16.55 3.71
CA GLN A 52 -11.37 -15.56 3.78
C GLN A 52 -10.85 -14.17 4.15
N PHE A 53 -9.88 -14.08 5.05
CA PHE A 53 -9.35 -12.83 5.58
C PHE A 53 -8.53 -12.03 4.56
N PHE A 54 -7.52 -12.65 3.92
CA PHE A 54 -6.56 -11.89 3.12
C PHE A 54 -7.13 -11.24 1.86
N PRO A 55 -8.11 -11.79 1.15
CA PRO A 55 -8.75 -11.07 0.05
C PRO A 55 -9.40 -9.76 0.54
N LEU A 56 -10.14 -9.78 1.65
CA LEU A 56 -10.77 -8.61 2.23
C LEU A 56 -9.74 -7.62 2.80
N TYR A 57 -8.68 -8.14 3.43
CA TYR A 57 -7.60 -7.32 3.98
C TYR A 57 -6.86 -6.55 2.86
N PHE A 58 -6.47 -7.22 1.78
CA PHE A 58 -5.79 -6.55 0.68
C PHE A 58 -6.72 -5.62 -0.10
N GLU A 59 -7.99 -5.95 -0.26
CA GLU A 59 -8.98 -5.03 -0.82
C GLU A 59 -9.05 -3.73 0.00
N PHE A 60 -9.10 -3.83 1.33
CA PHE A 60 -9.07 -2.66 2.20
C PHE A 60 -7.77 -1.86 2.05
N GLN A 61 -6.61 -2.54 2.03
CA GLN A 61 -5.32 -1.87 1.87
C GLN A 61 -5.20 -1.14 0.52
N ASP A 62 -5.73 -1.72 -0.55
CA ASP A 62 -5.72 -1.10 -1.87
C ASP A 62 -6.60 0.15 -1.91
N LYS A 63 -7.81 0.10 -1.36
CA LYS A 63 -8.70 1.27 -1.24
C LYS A 63 -8.07 2.37 -0.36
N LYS A 64 -7.47 2.00 0.76
CA LYS A 64 -6.73 2.93 1.63
C LYS A 64 -5.57 3.60 0.91
N LYS A 65 -4.85 2.84 0.07
CA LYS A 65 -3.74 3.35 -0.74
C LYS A 65 -4.22 4.40 -1.75
N GLU A 66 -5.36 4.16 -2.42
CA GLU A 66 -5.93 5.14 -3.37
C GLU A 66 -6.37 6.43 -2.67
N ILE A 67 -7.08 6.36 -1.55
CA ILE A 67 -7.46 7.54 -0.76
C ILE A 67 -6.22 8.34 -0.33
N ASN A 68 -5.20 7.67 0.17
CA ASN A 68 -3.96 8.33 0.59
C ASN A 68 -3.19 8.92 -0.60
N LYS A 69 -3.25 8.32 -1.78
CA LYS A 69 -2.62 8.84 -2.99
C LYS A 69 -3.26 10.16 -3.42
N GLU A 70 -4.58 10.24 -3.42
CA GLU A 70 -5.31 11.47 -3.72
C GLU A 70 -4.95 12.59 -2.73
N ALA A 71 -4.95 12.28 -1.43
CA ALA A 71 -4.52 13.21 -0.39
C ALA A 71 -3.09 13.70 -0.58
N TRP A 72 -2.19 12.81 -0.98
CA TRP A 72 -0.79 13.14 -1.24
C TRP A 72 -0.61 14.07 -2.44
N GLU A 73 -1.38 13.87 -3.52
CA GLU A 73 -1.33 14.77 -4.68
C GLU A 73 -1.81 16.18 -4.31
N ILE A 74 -2.83 16.29 -3.46
CA ILE A 74 -3.29 17.59 -2.94
C ILE A 74 -2.23 18.21 -2.02
N ALA A 75 -1.66 17.43 -1.11
CA ALA A 75 -0.63 17.90 -0.18
C ALA A 75 0.64 18.43 -0.87
N LYS A 76 0.98 17.92 -2.07
CA LYS A 76 2.11 18.43 -2.86
C LYS A 76 1.94 19.92 -3.24
N GLN A 77 0.71 20.38 -3.40
CA GLN A 77 0.43 21.78 -3.71
C GLN A 77 0.95 22.71 -2.61
N GLY A 78 0.91 22.29 -1.35
CA GLY A 78 1.43 23.04 -0.21
C GLY A 78 2.97 23.27 -0.21
N LYS A 79 3.70 22.65 -1.16
CA LYS A 79 5.14 22.90 -1.35
C LYS A 79 5.42 24.08 -2.28
N ASN A 80 4.39 24.61 -2.96
CA ASN A 80 4.53 25.80 -3.79
C ASN A 80 4.71 27.03 -2.88
N PRO A 81 5.74 27.87 -3.09
CA PRO A 81 5.93 29.10 -2.32
C PRO A 81 4.74 30.09 -2.39
N ASP A 82 3.95 30.01 -3.46
CA ASP A 82 2.80 30.89 -3.70
C ASP A 82 1.49 30.33 -3.12
N THR A 83 1.54 29.21 -2.36
CA THR A 83 0.36 28.60 -1.75
C THR A 83 -0.26 29.56 -0.73
N THR A 84 -1.53 29.83 -0.90
CA THR A 84 -2.32 30.72 -0.04
C THR A 84 -2.81 30.04 1.23
N GLU A 85 -3.17 30.83 2.26
CA GLU A 85 -3.77 30.30 3.50
C GLU A 85 -5.04 29.46 3.24
N ALA A 86 -5.90 29.88 2.31
CA ALA A 86 -7.10 29.13 1.93
C ALA A 86 -6.78 27.78 1.29
N GLU A 87 -5.67 27.68 0.54
CA GLU A 87 -5.21 26.41 -0.02
C GLU A 87 -4.61 25.52 1.06
N TYR A 88 -3.88 26.07 2.04
CA TYR A 88 -3.42 25.30 3.19
C TYR A 88 -4.58 24.77 4.03
N GLU A 89 -5.62 25.59 4.29
CA GLU A 89 -6.84 25.15 4.97
C GLU A 89 -7.46 23.94 4.24
N LYS A 90 -7.66 24.04 2.93
CA LYS A 90 -8.18 22.92 2.12
C LYS A 90 -7.31 21.66 2.17
N ILE A 91 -5.98 21.80 2.17
CA ILE A 91 -5.05 20.67 2.29
C ILE A 91 -5.23 19.98 3.65
N ILE A 92 -5.32 20.77 4.73
CA ILE A 92 -5.52 20.26 6.09
C ILE A 92 -6.86 19.54 6.21
N ASP A 93 -7.95 20.16 5.75
CA ASP A 93 -9.29 19.56 5.78
C ASP A 93 -9.33 18.24 5.00
N THR A 94 -8.77 18.22 3.78
CA THR A 94 -8.70 17.01 2.97
C THR A 94 -7.95 15.87 3.69
N PHE A 95 -6.88 16.20 4.42
CA PHE A 95 -6.12 15.20 5.18
C PHE A 95 -6.97 14.56 6.28
N PHE A 96 -7.73 15.36 7.04
CA PHE A 96 -8.57 14.85 8.12
C PHE A 96 -9.81 14.12 7.59
N ASP A 97 -10.46 14.61 6.54
CA ASP A 97 -11.60 13.96 5.88
C ASP A 97 -11.21 12.58 5.35
N ASN A 98 -10.02 12.45 4.77
CA ASN A 98 -9.50 11.17 4.30
C ASN A 98 -9.23 10.21 5.46
N GLN A 99 -8.69 10.68 6.59
CA GLN A 99 -8.52 9.83 7.78
C GLN A 99 -9.87 9.34 8.31
N GLU A 100 -10.88 10.22 8.36
CA GLU A 100 -12.23 9.84 8.79
C GLU A 100 -12.84 8.80 7.85
N THR A 101 -12.71 9.01 6.54
CA THR A 101 -13.17 8.07 5.50
C THR A 101 -12.52 6.71 5.65
N ILE A 102 -11.18 6.67 5.82
CA ILE A 102 -10.44 5.41 6.06
C ILE A 102 -10.92 4.74 7.34
N ALA A 103 -11.11 5.47 8.44
CA ALA A 103 -11.56 4.92 9.70
C ALA A 103 -12.99 4.36 9.63
N LYS A 104 -13.89 5.02 8.91
CA LYS A 104 -15.26 4.51 8.64
C LYS A 104 -15.20 3.22 7.82
N MET A 105 -14.43 3.21 6.75
CA MET A 105 -14.23 2.05 5.91
C MET A 105 -13.62 0.87 6.70
N GLU A 106 -12.61 1.11 7.52
CA GLU A 106 -11.98 0.09 8.36
C GLU A 106 -12.99 -0.59 9.31
N LYS A 107 -13.88 0.19 9.92
CA LYS A 107 -14.97 -0.35 10.76
C LYS A 107 -15.89 -1.31 9.99
N GLU A 108 -16.17 -1.03 8.72
CA GLU A 108 -16.97 -1.93 7.88
C GLU A 108 -16.23 -3.25 7.57
N TYR A 109 -14.91 -3.18 7.31
CA TYR A 109 -14.11 -4.40 7.14
C TYR A 109 -14.00 -5.22 8.43
N ILE A 110 -13.88 -4.57 9.60
CA ILE A 110 -13.91 -5.25 10.90
C ILE A 110 -15.24 -6.01 11.11
N LYS A 111 -16.37 -5.45 10.66
CA LYS A 111 -17.66 -6.17 10.72
C LYS A 111 -17.61 -7.44 9.87
N LYS A 112 -17.09 -7.37 8.65
CA LYS A 112 -16.89 -8.53 7.78
C LYS A 112 -15.96 -9.58 8.39
N TYR A 113 -14.84 -9.15 9.02
CA TYR A 113 -13.93 -10.07 9.70
C TYR A 113 -14.59 -10.81 10.86
N ARG A 114 -15.51 -10.17 11.60
CA ARG A 114 -16.24 -10.77 12.71
C ARG A 114 -17.20 -11.90 12.29
N GLU A 115 -17.51 -12.02 11.02
CA GLU A 115 -18.33 -13.10 10.49
C GLU A 115 -17.62 -14.47 10.57
N PHE A 116 -16.29 -14.48 10.57
CA PHE A 116 -15.49 -15.70 10.58
C PHE A 116 -14.27 -15.69 11.53
N LEU A 117 -13.92 -14.54 12.11
CA LEU A 117 -12.85 -14.41 13.09
C LEU A 117 -13.35 -13.99 14.47
N SER A 118 -12.72 -14.52 15.51
CA SER A 118 -12.92 -14.00 16.87
C SER A 118 -12.29 -12.61 17.02
N ASN A 119 -12.80 -11.79 17.94
CA ASN A 119 -12.23 -10.48 18.26
C ASN A 119 -10.74 -10.58 18.67
N LYS A 120 -10.36 -11.67 19.37
CA LYS A 120 -8.95 -11.93 19.71
C LYS A 120 -8.09 -12.07 18.47
N LYS A 121 -8.53 -12.85 17.48
CA LYS A 121 -7.78 -13.03 16.24
C LYS A 121 -7.70 -11.73 15.42
N ILE A 122 -8.76 -10.96 15.35
CA ILE A 122 -8.78 -9.64 14.73
C ILE A 122 -7.73 -8.73 15.40
N TYR A 123 -7.73 -8.65 16.74
CA TYR A 123 -6.73 -7.88 17.49
C TYR A 123 -5.29 -8.34 17.16
N MET A 124 -5.07 -9.66 17.15
CA MET A 124 -3.75 -10.23 16.85
C MET A 124 -3.29 -9.97 15.42
N VAL A 125 -4.20 -9.92 14.45
CA VAL A 125 -3.92 -9.52 13.07
C VAL A 125 -3.38 -8.08 13.02
N TYR A 126 -4.07 -7.12 13.66
CA TYR A 126 -3.64 -5.73 13.72
C TYR A 126 -2.28 -5.56 14.42
N TRP A 127 -2.07 -6.32 15.50
CA TRP A 127 -0.78 -6.33 16.18
C TRP A 127 0.34 -6.88 15.28
N ALA A 128 0.07 -7.97 14.58
CA ALA A 128 1.01 -8.60 13.65
C ALA A 128 1.35 -7.67 12.47
N GLU A 129 0.36 -6.99 11.88
CA GLU A 129 0.56 -6.00 10.83
C GLU A 129 1.50 -4.88 11.28
N ARG A 130 1.24 -4.25 12.44
CA ARG A 130 2.09 -3.20 13.00
C ARG A 130 3.52 -3.67 13.25
N LYS A 131 3.69 -4.90 13.74
CA LYS A 131 5.00 -5.48 13.99
C LYS A 131 5.73 -5.78 12.69
N PHE A 132 5.04 -6.31 11.69
CA PHE A 132 5.59 -6.54 10.35
C PHE A 132 6.09 -5.23 9.73
N SER A 133 5.27 -4.19 9.72
CA SER A 133 5.62 -2.88 9.17
C SER A 133 6.84 -2.27 9.85
N ARG A 134 6.92 -2.35 11.19
CA ARG A 134 8.11 -1.87 11.92
C ARG A 134 9.38 -2.64 11.58
N ASN A 135 9.28 -3.97 11.42
CA ASN A 135 10.43 -4.79 11.04
C ASN A 135 10.91 -4.45 9.63
N MET A 136 9.98 -4.21 8.69
CA MET A 136 10.33 -3.81 7.32
C MET A 136 11.03 -2.45 7.27
N LEU A 137 10.56 -1.47 8.06
CA LEU A 137 11.22 -0.16 8.16
C LEU A 137 12.67 -0.28 8.67
N LYS A 138 12.92 -1.14 9.67
CA LYS A 138 14.29 -1.38 10.17
C LYS A 138 15.19 -1.97 9.08
N ILE A 139 14.69 -2.97 8.34
CA ILE A 139 15.45 -3.58 7.24
C ILE A 139 15.81 -2.54 6.17
N LEU A 140 14.85 -1.68 5.79
CA LEU A 140 15.09 -0.61 4.83
C LEU A 140 16.13 0.40 5.32
N GLN A 141 16.08 0.80 6.59
CA GLN A 141 17.09 1.69 7.19
C GLN A 141 18.48 1.05 7.19
N GLU A 142 18.59 -0.22 7.57
CA GLU A 142 19.87 -0.95 7.54
C GLU A 142 20.46 -1.10 6.14
N MET A 143 19.61 -1.20 5.12
CA MET A 143 20.05 -1.23 3.71
C MET A 143 20.57 0.14 3.26
N ASP A 144 19.84 1.21 3.57
CA ASP A 144 20.22 2.60 3.24
C ASP A 144 21.56 3.00 3.89
N ASP A 145 21.78 2.55 5.15
CA ASP A 145 23.03 2.79 5.86
C ASP A 145 24.23 2.01 5.28
N LYS A 146 23.98 0.88 4.62
CA LYS A 146 25.02 0.11 3.94
C LYS A 146 25.39 0.68 2.57
N GLU A 147 24.43 1.29 1.85
CA GLU A 147 24.69 1.94 0.57
C GLU A 147 25.45 3.28 0.70
N LYS A 148 25.41 3.89 1.89
CA LYS A 148 26.11 5.16 2.18
C LYS A 148 27.55 5.00 2.68
N LYS A 149 28.01 3.76 2.86
CA LYS A 149 29.37 3.41 3.30
C LYS A 149 30.22 2.90 2.14
#